data_1af0a69a7d30ff74d8facbf336e5ce72
#
_entry.id   1af0a69a7d30ff74d8facbf336e5ce72
#
_cell.length_a   1.000
_cell.length_b   1.000
_cell.length_c   1.000
_cell.angle_alpha   90.00
_cell.angle_beta   90.00
_cell.angle_gamma   90.00
#
_symmetry.space_group_name_H-M   'P 1'
#
loop_
_entity.id
_entity.type
_entity.pdbx_description
1 polymer ?
#
loop_
_entity_poly.entity_id
_entity_poly.type
_entity_poly.pdbx_seq_one_letter_code
_entity_poly.pdbx_strand_id
1 'polypeptide(L)'
;MKIGYACICLDAQFHFETCIQKFATESRLRNIIRANLATLQKLLEYNAGHSIRMYRLSSDLIPFGSSPVNTIPWLEEFAAQFQSLGDYVREHGMRVSLHPGQYCVINSPREEVVTRSIDELLYHASILEAMGLDATHKMILHVGGIYGDKQQAMQRFARVYRRLDPIIQKHLIIENDDRYYTIEDVLYLSAQLSIPVVFDNLHHAILPPALERSQLEWLWLVADTWKKEDGIMKIHFCQQDVKKRKGAHAMHIDADTFLEFIREREGLDMDIMLEVKDKNISAIKCRNLLEKTLQDAQAEWKRYRLLFLLDSTRLYEVWNTLMHSSCGIQSLDFYHVCEDIGRRVHTASDVLRMLQHVIQNMDWTQRTANLLLRAVTAYEAREKSLEQLLDTLLRACEREQRYDLYDAVLLLKTYEV
;
A
#
# COMPACT_ATOMS: atom_id res chain seq x y z
N MET A 1 0.22 -3.05 17.94
CA MET A 1 0.83 -2.90 16.59
C MET A 1 -0.21 -3.17 15.52
N LYS A 2 -0.42 -2.24 14.57
CA LYS A 2 -1.27 -2.39 13.38
C LYS A 2 -0.37 -2.50 12.15
N ILE A 3 -0.75 -3.34 11.18
CA ILE A 3 -0.08 -3.44 9.88
C ILE A 3 -1.03 -2.94 8.80
N GLY A 4 -0.51 -2.25 7.81
CA GLY A 4 -1.28 -1.75 6.68
C GLY A 4 -0.45 -1.54 5.42
N TYR A 5 -1.11 -1.09 4.38
CA TYR A 5 -0.55 -0.84 3.07
C TYR A 5 -1.08 0.46 2.45
N ALA A 6 -0.51 0.87 1.32
CA ALA A 6 -0.73 2.19 0.75
C ALA A 6 -1.60 2.17 -0.52
N CYS A 7 -2.63 2.99 -0.52
CA CYS A 7 -3.41 3.53 -1.63
C CYS A 7 -4.20 2.54 -2.49
N ILE A 8 -3.61 1.45 -2.93
CA ILE A 8 -4.21 0.52 -3.89
C ILE A 8 -4.33 -0.85 -3.23
N CYS A 9 -5.49 -1.50 -3.39
CA CYS A 9 -5.67 -2.90 -3.08
C CYS A 9 -5.56 -3.69 -4.39
N LEU A 10 -4.74 -4.75 -4.40
CA LEU A 10 -4.63 -5.67 -5.53
C LEU A 10 -5.76 -6.71 -5.45
N ASP A 11 -6.95 -6.27 -5.79
CA ASP A 11 -8.16 -7.08 -5.94
C ASP A 11 -9.02 -6.40 -7.01
N ALA A 12 -9.62 -7.19 -7.89
CA ALA A 12 -10.42 -6.70 -9.02
C ALA A 12 -11.60 -5.81 -8.63
N GLN A 13 -12.07 -5.94 -7.38
CA GLN A 13 -13.27 -5.26 -6.92
C GLN A 13 -13.03 -3.79 -6.52
N PHE A 14 -11.75 -3.37 -6.33
CA PHE A 14 -11.42 -2.05 -5.82
C PHE A 14 -10.71 -1.21 -6.86
N HIS A 15 -11.47 -0.35 -7.50
CA HIS A 15 -10.95 0.60 -8.49
C HIS A 15 -11.43 2.01 -8.17
N PHE A 16 -10.48 2.93 -8.00
CA PHE A 16 -10.77 4.36 -7.89
C PHE A 16 -10.85 4.98 -9.28
N GLU A 17 -11.92 5.70 -9.53
CA GLU A 17 -12.12 6.41 -10.79
C GLU A 17 -11.37 7.75 -10.78
N THR A 18 -10.84 8.11 -11.95
CA THR A 18 -10.21 9.40 -12.19
C THR A 18 -10.70 10.00 -13.52
N CYS A 19 -10.38 11.26 -13.77
CA CYS A 19 -10.57 11.86 -15.07
C CYS A 19 -9.49 12.88 -15.37
N ILE A 20 -9.24 13.12 -16.67
CA ILE A 20 -8.37 14.23 -17.07
C ILE A 20 -9.15 15.55 -17.03
N GLN A 21 -8.44 16.65 -16.81
CA GLN A 21 -9.02 17.99 -16.66
C GLN A 21 -10.00 18.36 -17.77
N LYS A 22 -9.71 18.01 -19.01
CA LYS A 22 -10.58 18.27 -20.18
C LYS A 22 -12.01 17.74 -20.03
N PHE A 23 -12.18 16.69 -19.24
CA PHE A 23 -13.47 16.03 -19.02
C PHE A 23 -14.01 16.21 -17.59
N ALA A 24 -13.43 17.11 -16.82
CA ALA A 24 -13.80 17.38 -15.43
C ALA A 24 -15.03 18.32 -15.35
N THR A 25 -16.19 17.84 -15.84
CA THR A 25 -17.46 18.55 -15.61
C THR A 25 -17.96 18.27 -14.21
N GLU A 26 -18.73 19.20 -13.61
CA GLU A 26 -19.30 19.01 -12.26
C GLU A 26 -20.09 17.71 -12.12
N SER A 27 -20.95 17.39 -13.09
CA SER A 27 -21.73 16.14 -13.07
C SER A 27 -20.83 14.91 -13.05
N ARG A 28 -19.75 14.90 -13.86
CA ARG A 28 -18.79 13.80 -13.89
C ARG A 28 -18.00 13.70 -12.59
N LEU A 29 -17.52 14.81 -12.07
CA LEU A 29 -16.79 14.84 -10.79
C LEU A 29 -17.67 14.32 -9.64
N ARG A 30 -18.95 14.75 -9.54
CA ARG A 30 -19.89 14.21 -8.53
C ARG A 30 -20.05 12.71 -8.65
N ASN A 31 -20.15 12.17 -9.86
CA ASN A 31 -20.29 10.72 -10.05
C ASN A 31 -19.02 9.99 -9.62
N ILE A 32 -17.83 10.49 -9.99
CA ILE A 32 -16.55 9.90 -9.60
C ILE A 32 -16.38 9.96 -8.08
N ILE A 33 -16.64 11.10 -7.44
CA ILE A 33 -16.55 11.24 -5.97
C ILE A 33 -17.45 10.21 -5.28
N ARG A 34 -18.71 10.09 -5.72
CA ARG A 34 -19.65 9.11 -5.16
C ARG A 34 -19.16 7.68 -5.33
N ALA A 35 -18.65 7.32 -6.52
CA ALA A 35 -18.10 6.01 -6.79
C ALA A 35 -16.85 5.72 -5.93
N ASN A 36 -15.95 6.69 -5.79
CA ASN A 36 -14.73 6.56 -5.02
C ASN A 36 -15.01 6.40 -3.51
N LEU A 37 -15.95 7.17 -2.95
CA LEU A 37 -16.35 7.02 -1.55
C LEU A 37 -17.00 5.66 -1.29
N ALA A 38 -17.84 5.16 -2.22
CA ALA A 38 -18.41 3.83 -2.13
C ALA A 38 -17.34 2.72 -2.26
N THR A 39 -16.35 2.91 -3.12
CA THR A 39 -15.18 2.00 -3.23
C THR A 39 -14.37 2.00 -1.95
N LEU A 40 -14.12 3.18 -1.37
CA LEU A 40 -13.39 3.28 -0.10
C LEU A 40 -14.12 2.55 1.03
N GLN A 41 -15.46 2.66 1.11
CA GLN A 41 -16.24 1.91 2.11
C GLN A 41 -16.02 0.41 1.99
N LYS A 42 -16.17 -0.16 0.79
CA LYS A 42 -15.94 -1.59 0.54
C LYS A 42 -14.51 -2.02 0.85
N LEU A 43 -13.53 -1.14 0.56
CA LEU A 43 -12.13 -1.42 0.82
C LEU A 43 -11.82 -1.41 2.32
N LEU A 44 -12.43 -0.53 3.10
CA LEU A 44 -12.34 -0.55 4.56
C LEU A 44 -12.99 -1.81 5.15
N GLU A 45 -14.12 -2.25 4.60
CA GLU A 45 -14.77 -3.51 4.96
C GLU A 45 -13.88 -4.71 4.66
N TYR A 46 -13.27 -4.77 3.47
CA TYR A 46 -12.28 -5.78 3.11
C TYR A 46 -11.11 -5.80 4.10
N ASN A 47 -10.53 -4.64 4.39
CA ASN A 47 -9.41 -4.52 5.32
C ASN A 47 -9.81 -5.00 6.73
N ALA A 48 -10.98 -4.61 7.21
CA ALA A 48 -11.50 -5.06 8.50
C ALA A 48 -11.69 -6.57 8.54
N GLY A 49 -12.27 -7.17 7.50
CA GLY A 49 -12.45 -8.62 7.34
C GLY A 49 -11.12 -9.39 7.36
N HIS A 50 -10.06 -8.83 6.79
CA HIS A 50 -8.72 -9.42 6.80
C HIS A 50 -7.86 -8.99 8.01
N SER A 51 -8.45 -8.35 9.02
CA SER A 51 -7.75 -7.83 10.21
C SER A 51 -6.63 -6.84 9.90
N ILE A 52 -6.67 -6.18 8.74
CA ILE A 52 -5.79 -5.06 8.39
C ILE A 52 -6.36 -3.80 9.06
N ARG A 53 -5.65 -3.27 10.05
CA ARG A 53 -6.13 -2.15 10.89
C ARG A 53 -5.45 -0.82 10.59
N MET A 54 -4.63 -0.76 9.53
CA MET A 54 -4.02 0.47 9.05
C MET A 54 -4.15 0.55 7.52
N TYR A 55 -4.48 1.74 7.02
CA TYR A 55 -4.59 1.96 5.57
C TYR A 55 -4.22 3.39 5.20
N ARG A 56 -3.46 3.56 4.10
CA ARG A 56 -3.20 4.88 3.51
C ARG A 56 -4.21 5.14 2.41
N LEU A 57 -5.05 6.15 2.60
CA LEU A 57 -6.02 6.61 1.61
C LEU A 57 -5.30 7.14 0.37
N SER A 58 -5.92 6.99 -0.80
CA SER A 58 -5.43 7.60 -2.03
C SER A 58 -5.65 9.11 -2.01
N SER A 59 -4.69 9.89 -2.48
CA SER A 59 -4.84 11.32 -2.72
C SER A 59 -5.87 11.62 -3.82
N ASP A 60 -6.15 10.64 -4.70
CA ASP A 60 -7.12 10.75 -5.80
C ASP A 60 -8.58 10.45 -5.36
N LEU A 61 -8.84 10.32 -4.04
CA LEU A 61 -10.19 10.06 -3.52
C LEU A 61 -11.19 11.08 -4.05
N ILE A 62 -10.81 12.35 -4.03
CA ILE A 62 -11.57 13.47 -4.63
C ILE A 62 -10.76 14.02 -5.80
N PRO A 63 -11.17 13.76 -7.06
CA PRO A 63 -10.43 14.26 -8.20
C PRO A 63 -10.30 15.78 -8.17
N PHE A 64 -9.09 16.28 -8.34
CA PHE A 64 -8.78 17.73 -8.29
C PHE A 64 -9.18 18.40 -6.96
N GLY A 65 -9.15 17.68 -5.83
CA GLY A 65 -9.66 18.17 -4.55
C GLY A 65 -8.99 19.43 -4.01
N SER A 66 -7.71 19.64 -4.33
CA SER A 66 -6.91 20.84 -4.01
C SER A 66 -6.89 21.88 -5.14
N SER A 67 -7.51 21.58 -6.29
CA SER A 67 -7.39 22.39 -7.51
C SER A 67 -8.66 23.21 -7.77
N PRO A 68 -8.56 24.44 -8.31
CA PRO A 68 -9.72 25.23 -8.72
C PRO A 68 -10.50 24.60 -9.90
N VAL A 69 -10.03 23.53 -10.48
CA VAL A 69 -10.77 22.71 -11.47
C VAL A 69 -12.00 22.05 -10.84
N ASN A 70 -11.92 21.69 -9.58
CA ASN A 70 -13.04 21.13 -8.84
C ASN A 70 -13.75 22.23 -8.04
N THR A 71 -14.88 22.70 -8.58
CA THR A 71 -15.72 23.75 -7.95
C THR A 71 -16.82 23.18 -7.06
N ILE A 72 -16.90 21.87 -6.90
CA ILE A 72 -17.93 21.20 -6.10
C ILE A 72 -17.66 21.44 -4.61
N PRO A 73 -18.64 21.87 -3.81
CA PRO A 73 -18.52 21.92 -2.36
C PRO A 73 -18.61 20.50 -1.77
N TRP A 74 -17.63 19.65 -2.10
CA TRP A 74 -17.65 18.22 -1.82
C TRP A 74 -17.69 17.89 -0.32
N LEU A 75 -17.15 18.76 0.54
CA LEU A 75 -17.23 18.61 2.00
C LEU A 75 -18.68 18.64 2.48
N GLU A 76 -19.51 19.49 1.87
CA GLU A 76 -20.92 19.66 2.24
C GLU A 76 -21.79 18.62 1.54
N GLU A 77 -21.62 18.44 0.21
CA GLU A 77 -22.44 17.52 -0.58
C GLU A 77 -22.29 16.05 -0.16
N PHE A 78 -21.10 15.64 0.31
CA PHE A 78 -20.78 14.27 0.71
C PHE A 78 -20.53 14.10 2.22
N ALA A 79 -20.94 15.06 3.04
CA ALA A 79 -20.71 15.05 4.49
C ALA A 79 -21.18 13.76 5.16
N ALA A 80 -22.37 13.25 4.81
CA ALA A 80 -22.91 12.03 5.37
C ALA A 80 -22.05 10.79 5.03
N GLN A 81 -21.51 10.71 3.81
CA GLN A 81 -20.63 9.61 3.39
C GLN A 81 -19.29 9.67 4.13
N PHE A 82 -18.68 10.85 4.27
CA PHE A 82 -17.46 11.02 5.05
C PHE A 82 -17.67 10.63 6.51
N GLN A 83 -18.77 11.05 7.11
CA GLN A 83 -19.10 10.70 8.49
C GLN A 83 -19.25 9.18 8.64
N SER A 84 -19.97 8.52 7.74
CA SER A 84 -20.14 7.06 7.74
C SER A 84 -18.80 6.32 7.62
N LEU A 85 -17.90 6.78 6.74
CA LEU A 85 -16.55 6.22 6.61
C LEU A 85 -15.75 6.40 7.91
N GLY A 86 -15.83 7.56 8.54
CA GLY A 86 -15.17 7.84 9.80
C GLY A 86 -15.71 7.00 10.96
N ASP A 87 -17.05 6.83 11.04
CA ASP A 87 -17.68 5.94 12.00
C ASP A 87 -17.17 4.50 11.85
N TYR A 88 -17.13 4.00 10.62
CA TYR A 88 -16.60 2.67 10.32
C TYR A 88 -15.13 2.51 10.76
N VAL A 89 -14.29 3.50 10.46
CA VAL A 89 -12.87 3.52 10.87
C VAL A 89 -12.74 3.43 12.39
N ARG A 90 -13.55 4.20 13.13
CA ARG A 90 -13.55 4.20 14.62
C ARG A 90 -14.06 2.89 15.19
N GLU A 91 -15.22 2.42 14.72
CA GLU A 91 -15.86 1.18 15.20
C GLU A 91 -14.98 -0.05 15.04
N HIS A 92 -14.18 -0.11 13.95
CA HIS A 92 -13.27 -1.21 13.68
C HIS A 92 -11.85 -0.99 14.21
N GLY A 93 -11.63 0.09 14.98
CA GLY A 93 -10.31 0.41 15.54
C GLY A 93 -9.23 0.57 14.46
N MET A 94 -9.62 1.03 13.28
CA MET A 94 -8.68 1.25 12.17
C MET A 94 -7.93 2.58 12.34
N ARG A 95 -6.79 2.69 11.69
CA ARG A 95 -6.00 3.92 11.59
C ARG A 95 -5.77 4.22 10.12
N VAL A 96 -6.26 5.36 9.65
CA VAL A 96 -6.03 5.80 8.27
C VAL A 96 -5.00 6.92 8.23
N SER A 97 -4.35 7.06 7.07
CA SER A 97 -3.39 8.13 6.82
C SER A 97 -3.46 8.58 5.36
N LEU A 98 -2.82 9.69 5.06
CA LEU A 98 -2.65 10.23 3.72
C LEU A 98 -1.16 10.52 3.49
N HIS A 99 -0.75 10.62 2.24
CA HIS A 99 0.60 11.01 1.87
C HIS A 99 0.54 11.84 0.58
N PRO A 100 0.58 13.17 0.70
CA PRO A 100 0.63 14.06 -0.45
C PRO A 100 1.76 13.70 -1.41
N GLY A 101 1.55 13.92 -2.70
CA GLY A 101 2.54 13.60 -3.72
C GLY A 101 3.85 14.38 -3.54
N GLN A 102 4.93 13.87 -4.13
CA GLN A 102 6.29 14.45 -4.04
C GLN A 102 6.40 15.91 -4.54
N TYR A 103 5.38 16.43 -5.20
CA TYR A 103 5.29 17.83 -5.63
C TYR A 103 4.83 18.78 -4.51
N CYS A 104 4.29 18.23 -3.43
CA CYS A 104 3.88 18.98 -2.24
C CYS A 104 5.11 19.32 -1.40
N VAL A 105 5.62 20.54 -1.53
CA VAL A 105 6.88 20.99 -0.91
C VAL A 105 6.73 22.39 -0.31
N ILE A 106 6.57 22.50 0.99
CA ILE A 106 6.40 23.78 1.69
C ILE A 106 7.69 24.53 1.94
N ASN A 107 8.84 23.93 1.68
CA ASN A 107 10.16 24.56 1.81
C ASN A 107 10.68 25.19 0.50
N SER A 108 9.85 25.25 -0.53
CA SER A 108 10.23 25.87 -1.81
C SER A 108 10.57 27.36 -1.65
N PRO A 109 11.58 27.87 -2.39
CA PRO A 109 11.82 29.30 -2.48
C PRO A 109 10.78 30.05 -3.31
N ARG A 110 9.93 29.35 -4.08
CA ARG A 110 8.88 29.91 -4.92
C ARG A 110 7.55 29.90 -4.19
N GLU A 111 6.99 31.09 -3.98
CA GLU A 111 5.75 31.28 -3.20
C GLU A 111 4.54 30.55 -3.81
N GLU A 112 4.42 30.56 -5.13
CA GLU A 112 3.33 29.86 -5.83
C GLU A 112 3.37 28.33 -5.64
N VAL A 113 4.55 27.75 -5.41
CA VAL A 113 4.70 26.32 -5.08
C VAL A 113 4.26 26.06 -3.64
N VAL A 114 4.67 26.95 -2.72
CA VAL A 114 4.28 26.85 -1.30
C VAL A 114 2.77 26.97 -1.15
N THR A 115 2.14 27.95 -1.84
CA THR A 115 0.68 28.13 -1.80
C THR A 115 -0.06 26.88 -2.27
N ARG A 116 0.30 26.33 -3.43
CA ARG A 116 -0.32 25.07 -3.92
C ARG A 116 -0.08 23.89 -2.99
N SER A 117 1.09 23.85 -2.34
CA SER A 117 1.38 22.78 -1.36
C SER A 117 0.52 22.93 -0.11
N ILE A 118 0.24 24.16 0.33
CA ILE A 118 -0.68 24.41 1.45
C ILE A 118 -2.11 24.02 1.08
N ASP A 119 -2.58 24.35 -0.14
CA ASP A 119 -3.89 23.94 -0.64
C ASP A 119 -4.03 22.40 -0.66
N GLU A 120 -2.96 21.70 -1.09
CA GLU A 120 -2.89 20.23 -1.09
C GLU A 120 -2.94 19.65 0.32
N LEU A 121 -2.20 20.23 1.26
CA LEU A 121 -2.24 19.81 2.67
C LEU A 121 -3.59 20.09 3.30
N LEU A 122 -4.21 21.22 2.99
CA LEU A 122 -5.55 21.57 3.49
C LEU A 122 -6.59 20.59 2.95
N TYR A 123 -6.53 20.23 1.68
CA TYR A 123 -7.38 19.20 1.08
C TYR A 123 -7.28 17.87 1.85
N HIS A 124 -6.07 17.39 2.11
CA HIS A 124 -5.86 16.12 2.82
C HIS A 124 -6.33 16.19 4.29
N ALA A 125 -6.04 17.29 4.99
CA ALA A 125 -6.52 17.50 6.35
C ALA A 125 -8.05 17.54 6.40
N SER A 126 -8.69 18.22 5.42
CA SER A 126 -10.14 18.33 5.34
C SER A 126 -10.84 16.98 5.16
N ILE A 127 -10.21 16.00 4.46
CA ILE A 127 -10.75 14.64 4.38
C ILE A 127 -10.81 14.02 5.78
N LEU A 128 -9.70 14.08 6.55
CA LEU A 128 -9.64 13.49 7.88
C LEU A 128 -10.65 14.17 8.84
N GLU A 129 -10.77 15.49 8.78
CA GLU A 129 -11.76 16.25 9.57
C GLU A 129 -13.19 15.92 9.17
N ALA A 130 -13.50 15.81 7.87
CA ALA A 130 -14.83 15.43 7.39
C ALA A 130 -15.25 14.02 7.83
N MET A 131 -14.28 13.12 7.98
CA MET A 131 -14.48 11.79 8.57
C MET A 131 -14.60 11.84 10.12
N GLY A 132 -14.43 12.98 10.76
CA GLY A 132 -14.45 13.14 12.21
C GLY A 132 -13.33 12.39 12.91
N LEU A 133 -12.15 12.34 12.32
CA LEU A 133 -10.99 11.60 12.81
C LEU A 133 -10.08 12.51 13.66
N ASP A 134 -9.51 11.92 14.69
CA ASP A 134 -8.64 12.64 15.63
C ASP A 134 -7.18 12.76 15.14
N ALA A 135 -6.32 13.33 15.98
CA ALA A 135 -4.91 13.55 15.67
C ALA A 135 -4.09 12.26 15.48
N THR A 136 -4.61 11.07 15.80
CA THR A 136 -3.92 9.80 15.57
C THR A 136 -3.88 9.43 14.08
N HIS A 137 -4.76 10.03 13.28
CA HIS A 137 -4.82 9.88 11.83
C HIS A 137 -3.97 10.96 11.16
N LYS A 138 -2.92 10.55 10.45
CA LYS A 138 -1.84 11.44 10.02
C LYS A 138 -1.71 11.55 8.51
N MET A 139 -1.20 12.67 8.06
CA MET A 139 -0.67 12.85 6.70
C MET A 139 0.84 13.07 6.78
N ILE A 140 1.56 12.33 5.94
CA ILE A 140 3.02 12.27 5.91
C ILE A 140 3.53 13.23 4.84
N LEU A 141 4.55 14.01 5.16
CA LEU A 141 5.20 14.92 4.23
C LEU A 141 6.72 14.77 4.27
N HIS A 142 7.35 14.67 3.11
CA HIS A 142 8.79 14.86 2.99
C HIS A 142 9.15 16.35 3.12
N VAL A 143 10.32 16.63 3.68
CA VAL A 143 10.76 18.03 3.87
C VAL A 143 10.88 18.78 2.54
N GLY A 144 11.26 18.08 1.47
CA GLY A 144 11.32 18.61 0.11
C GLY A 144 12.74 18.81 -0.42
N GLY A 145 12.98 19.82 -1.27
CA GLY A 145 14.28 20.07 -1.88
C GLY A 145 15.23 20.86 -1.00
N ILE A 146 16.53 20.78 -1.30
CA ILE A 146 17.58 21.58 -0.59
C ILE A 146 17.83 22.96 -1.26
N TYR A 147 17.51 23.11 -2.53
CA TYR A 147 17.64 24.38 -3.28
C TYR A 147 19.01 25.07 -3.13
N GLY A 148 20.09 24.28 -3.12
CA GLY A 148 21.46 24.75 -2.96
C GLY A 148 21.94 24.95 -1.51
N ASP A 149 21.02 25.07 -0.55
CA ASP A 149 21.35 25.22 0.88
C ASP A 149 20.32 24.48 1.75
N LYS A 150 20.73 23.36 2.31
CA LYS A 150 19.90 22.48 3.13
C LYS A 150 19.40 23.19 4.40
N GLN A 151 20.26 23.95 5.04
CA GLN A 151 19.89 24.65 6.28
C GLN A 151 18.84 25.73 6.03
N GLN A 152 19.02 26.54 5.00
CA GLN A 152 18.02 27.52 4.61
C GLN A 152 16.70 26.86 4.20
N ALA A 153 16.75 25.72 3.52
CA ALA A 153 15.56 24.97 3.14
C ALA A 153 14.79 24.45 4.39
N MET A 154 15.50 23.95 5.40
CA MET A 154 14.90 23.57 6.70
C MET A 154 14.30 24.77 7.44
N GLN A 155 14.98 25.92 7.42
CA GLN A 155 14.44 27.15 8.01
C GLN A 155 13.17 27.64 7.30
N ARG A 156 13.11 27.51 5.95
CA ARG A 156 11.88 27.82 5.19
C ARG A 156 10.76 26.88 5.59
N PHE A 157 11.02 25.56 5.64
CA PHE A 157 10.07 24.58 6.13
C PHE A 157 9.50 24.99 7.51
N ALA A 158 10.38 25.23 8.47
CA ALA A 158 9.98 25.59 9.82
C ALA A 158 9.16 26.90 9.89
N ARG A 159 9.52 27.88 9.06
CA ARG A 159 8.79 29.15 8.98
C ARG A 159 7.40 28.97 8.41
N VAL A 160 7.23 28.19 7.34
CA VAL A 160 5.93 27.92 6.72
C VAL A 160 5.08 27.06 7.65
N TYR A 161 5.63 25.98 8.22
CA TYR A 161 4.90 25.09 9.14
C TYR A 161 4.23 25.86 10.30
N ARG A 162 4.92 26.82 10.91
CA ARG A 162 4.37 27.63 12.02
C ARG A 162 3.20 28.51 11.62
N ARG A 163 2.95 28.68 10.33
CA ARG A 163 1.84 29.51 9.77
C ARG A 163 0.73 28.66 9.13
N LEU A 164 0.90 27.33 9.09
CA LEU A 164 -0.12 26.45 8.57
C LEU A 164 -1.38 26.51 9.43
N ASP A 165 -2.49 26.25 8.79
CA ASP A 165 -3.76 26.10 9.50
C ASP A 165 -3.64 25.04 10.62
N PRO A 166 -4.24 25.27 11.80
CA PRO A 166 -4.22 24.31 12.91
C PRO A 166 -4.67 22.89 12.53
N ILE A 167 -5.63 22.74 11.63
CA ILE A 167 -6.07 21.42 11.17
C ILE A 167 -4.97 20.68 10.37
N ILE A 168 -4.17 21.42 9.62
CA ILE A 168 -3.00 20.84 8.93
C ILE A 168 -1.97 20.41 9.97
N GLN A 169 -1.62 21.29 10.93
CA GLN A 169 -0.63 20.98 11.97
C GLN A 169 -1.06 19.77 12.82
N LYS A 170 -2.36 19.62 13.14
CA LYS A 170 -2.94 18.50 13.89
C LYS A 170 -2.60 17.15 13.24
N HIS A 171 -2.65 17.08 11.92
CA HIS A 171 -2.50 15.82 11.19
C HIS A 171 -1.12 15.63 10.56
N LEU A 172 -0.32 16.69 10.40
CA LEU A 172 0.94 16.63 9.67
C LEU A 172 2.06 15.97 10.47
N ILE A 173 2.79 15.06 9.83
CA ILE A 173 4.03 14.45 10.31
C ILE A 173 5.07 14.44 9.20
N ILE A 174 6.34 14.32 9.53
CA ILE A 174 7.45 14.37 8.57
C ILE A 174 8.21 13.05 8.53
N GLU A 175 8.84 12.77 7.40
CA GLU A 175 9.53 11.53 7.10
C GLU A 175 10.95 11.80 6.58
N ASN A 176 11.92 10.95 6.94
CA ASN A 176 13.24 10.92 6.30
C ASN A 176 13.11 10.46 4.84
N ASP A 177 13.98 10.97 3.97
CA ASP A 177 13.94 10.64 2.54
C ASP A 177 15.24 9.95 2.06
N ASP A 178 15.22 9.46 0.82
CA ASP A 178 16.32 8.74 0.19
C ASP A 178 17.36 9.65 -0.51
N ARG A 179 17.22 11.00 -0.42
CA ARG A 179 18.00 11.95 -1.21
C ARG A 179 18.66 13.07 -0.42
N TYR A 180 17.92 13.71 0.48
CA TYR A 180 18.33 14.98 1.06
C TYR A 180 18.26 15.02 2.58
N TYR A 181 17.22 14.44 3.19
CA TYR A 181 16.94 14.62 4.62
C TYR A 181 17.00 13.28 5.34
N THR A 182 18.09 13.08 6.07
CA THR A 182 18.30 11.91 6.92
C THR A 182 17.33 11.89 8.10
N ILE A 183 17.28 10.77 8.82
CA ILE A 183 16.50 10.69 10.07
C ILE A 183 16.98 11.74 11.09
N GLU A 184 18.27 12.06 11.14
CA GLU A 184 18.83 13.08 12.02
C GLU A 184 18.29 14.49 11.68
N ASP A 185 18.18 14.82 10.38
CA ASP A 185 17.65 16.11 9.92
C ASP A 185 16.17 16.29 10.29
N VAL A 186 15.35 15.25 10.11
CA VAL A 186 13.92 15.33 10.45
C VAL A 186 13.69 15.34 11.95
N LEU A 187 14.50 14.65 12.74
CA LEU A 187 14.49 14.74 14.20
C LEU A 187 14.89 16.16 14.68
N TYR A 188 15.85 16.79 14.01
CA TYR A 188 16.21 18.19 14.31
C TYR A 188 15.04 19.15 14.04
N LEU A 189 14.30 18.97 12.92
CA LEU A 189 13.08 19.74 12.64
C LEU A 189 11.97 19.45 13.65
N SER A 190 11.80 18.19 14.02
CA SER A 190 10.84 17.76 15.03
C SER A 190 11.06 18.46 16.36
N ALA A 191 12.29 18.52 16.84
CA ALA A 191 12.64 19.20 18.09
C ALA A 191 12.29 20.70 18.09
N GLN A 192 12.35 21.36 16.92
CA GLN A 192 12.00 22.78 16.78
C GLN A 192 10.49 23.06 16.64
N LEU A 193 9.75 22.09 16.10
CA LEU A 193 8.37 22.28 15.65
C LEU A 193 7.37 21.45 16.46
N SER A 194 7.85 20.53 17.28
CA SER A 194 7.03 19.53 17.98
C SER A 194 6.15 18.70 17.03
N ILE A 195 6.67 18.38 15.84
CA ILE A 195 6.02 17.59 14.81
C ILE A 195 6.50 16.14 14.90
N PRO A 196 5.62 15.13 14.92
CA PRO A 196 6.03 13.72 14.94
C PRO A 196 6.79 13.31 13.67
N VAL A 197 7.67 12.32 13.82
CA VAL A 197 8.51 11.78 12.75
C VAL A 197 8.08 10.37 12.39
N VAL A 198 8.04 10.07 11.09
CA VAL A 198 7.98 8.70 10.55
C VAL A 198 9.40 8.26 10.20
N PHE A 199 9.77 7.07 10.65
CA PHE A 199 11.00 6.41 10.22
C PHE A 199 10.69 5.52 9.02
N ASP A 200 11.30 5.80 7.87
CA ASP A 200 11.33 4.86 6.75
C ASP A 200 12.67 4.13 6.75
N ASN A 201 12.62 2.80 6.88
CA ASN A 201 13.81 1.95 7.01
C ASN A 201 14.63 1.88 5.71
N LEU A 202 13.99 1.90 4.54
CA LEU A 202 14.70 1.85 3.25
C LEU A 202 15.38 3.19 2.95
N HIS A 203 14.68 4.30 3.16
CA HIS A 203 15.25 5.63 3.02
C HIS A 203 16.47 5.80 3.94
N HIS A 204 16.36 5.35 5.19
CA HIS A 204 17.45 5.35 6.14
C HIS A 204 18.65 4.52 5.67
N ALA A 205 18.43 3.34 5.11
CA ALA A 205 19.49 2.50 4.56
C ALA A 205 20.18 3.11 3.31
N ILE A 206 19.44 3.94 2.56
CA ILE A 206 19.96 4.61 1.35
C ILE A 206 20.73 5.86 1.70
N LEU A 207 20.21 6.68 2.61
CA LEU A 207 20.78 7.93 3.07
C LEU A 207 20.97 7.87 4.59
N PRO A 208 22.01 7.15 5.08
CA PRO A 208 22.28 7.08 6.51
C PRO A 208 22.78 8.45 7.03
N PRO A 209 22.46 8.80 8.28
CA PRO A 209 22.99 10.00 8.90
C PRO A 209 24.50 9.86 9.19
N ALA A 210 25.16 10.99 9.46
CA ALA A 210 26.57 11.00 9.81
C ALA A 210 26.84 10.39 11.19
N LEU A 211 25.89 10.52 12.12
CA LEU A 211 26.00 9.94 13.45
C LEU A 211 25.66 8.45 13.40
N GLU A 212 26.63 7.61 13.72
CA GLU A 212 26.44 6.17 13.79
C GLU A 212 25.60 5.77 15.01
N ARG A 213 24.44 5.18 14.77
CA ARG A 213 23.55 4.56 15.75
C ARG A 213 22.92 3.32 15.16
N SER A 214 22.55 2.39 16.00
CA SER A 214 21.72 1.25 15.58
C SER A 214 20.34 1.71 15.12
N GLN A 215 19.67 0.91 14.29
CA GLN A 215 18.30 1.20 13.87
C GLN A 215 17.35 1.33 15.06
N LEU A 216 17.53 0.50 16.09
CA LEU A 216 16.73 0.53 17.31
C LEU A 216 16.91 1.88 18.07
N GLU A 217 18.12 2.39 18.18
CA GLU A 217 18.36 3.70 18.82
C GLU A 217 17.65 4.83 18.05
N TRP A 218 17.66 4.80 16.72
CA TRP A 218 16.90 5.75 15.92
C TRP A 218 15.40 5.62 16.12
N LEU A 219 14.87 4.38 16.19
CA LEU A 219 13.46 4.13 16.45
C LEU A 219 13.02 4.67 17.83
N TRP A 220 13.84 4.55 18.87
CA TRP A 220 13.55 5.15 20.18
C TRP A 220 13.49 6.68 20.11
N LEU A 221 14.43 7.33 19.43
CA LEU A 221 14.40 8.79 19.22
C LEU A 221 13.17 9.23 18.43
N VAL A 222 12.74 8.45 17.46
CA VAL A 222 11.50 8.70 16.70
C VAL A 222 10.28 8.53 17.60
N ALA A 223 10.23 7.50 18.43
CA ALA A 223 9.12 7.26 19.37
C ALA A 223 8.91 8.44 20.32
N ASP A 224 9.99 9.05 20.80
CA ASP A 224 9.95 10.24 21.68
C ASP A 224 9.33 11.47 21.01
N THR A 225 9.22 11.51 19.68
CA THR A 225 8.55 12.61 18.96
C THR A 225 7.03 12.49 18.97
N TRP A 226 6.49 11.27 19.25
CA TRP A 226 5.07 10.99 19.26
C TRP A 226 4.46 11.25 20.64
N LYS A 227 3.51 12.15 20.71
CA LYS A 227 2.78 12.47 21.93
C LYS A 227 1.56 11.56 22.07
N LYS A 228 0.95 11.56 23.24
CA LYS A 228 -0.24 10.74 23.52
C LYS A 228 -1.38 11.02 22.52
N GLU A 229 -1.59 12.29 22.16
CA GLU A 229 -2.60 12.71 21.19
C GLU A 229 -2.32 12.22 19.76
N ASP A 230 -1.04 11.98 19.40
CA ASP A 230 -0.64 11.47 18.09
C ASP A 230 -0.82 9.95 17.96
N GLY A 231 -1.03 9.28 19.08
CA GLY A 231 -1.15 7.84 19.18
C GLY A 231 0.20 7.12 19.11
N ILE A 232 0.17 5.83 18.84
CA ILE A 232 1.37 4.99 18.70
C ILE A 232 2.19 5.46 17.49
N MET A 233 3.53 5.46 17.64
CA MET A 233 4.46 5.74 16.56
C MET A 233 4.12 4.92 15.32
N LYS A 234 4.19 5.54 14.15
CA LYS A 234 4.07 4.87 12.86
C LYS A 234 5.39 4.93 12.12
N ILE A 235 5.74 3.82 11.48
CA ILE A 235 6.89 3.70 10.59
C ILE A 235 6.44 3.29 9.18
N HIS A 236 7.32 3.55 8.20
CA HIS A 236 7.25 2.90 6.90
C HIS A 236 8.26 1.76 6.86
N PHE A 237 7.80 0.58 6.45
CA PHE A 237 8.65 -0.59 6.28
C PHE A 237 8.62 -1.05 4.82
N CYS A 238 9.80 -1.17 4.27
CA CYS A 238 10.01 -1.48 2.88
C CYS A 238 11.30 -2.30 2.74
N GLN A 239 11.40 -3.06 1.66
CA GLN A 239 12.62 -3.78 1.27
C GLN A 239 13.06 -3.32 -0.11
N GLN A 240 14.39 -3.32 -0.33
CA GLN A 240 14.98 -2.98 -1.62
C GLN A 240 14.69 -4.07 -2.66
N ASP A 241 14.19 -3.69 -3.82
CA ASP A 241 14.17 -4.56 -4.98
C ASP A 241 15.61 -4.73 -5.51
N VAL A 242 16.19 -5.90 -5.25
CA VAL A 242 17.61 -6.19 -5.58
C VAL A 242 17.89 -6.18 -7.09
N LYS A 243 16.86 -6.32 -7.93
CA LYS A 243 16.96 -6.29 -9.39
C LYS A 243 16.85 -4.88 -9.97
N LYS A 244 16.53 -3.87 -9.14
CA LYS A 244 16.25 -2.51 -9.60
C LYS A 244 17.19 -1.49 -8.95
N ARG A 245 17.10 -0.24 -9.43
CA ARG A 245 17.88 0.87 -8.88
C ARG A 245 17.74 0.98 -7.36
N LYS A 246 18.78 1.49 -6.69
CA LYS A 246 18.75 1.84 -5.27
C LYS A 246 17.52 2.72 -4.97
N GLY A 247 16.77 2.39 -3.92
CA GLY A 247 15.50 3.03 -3.55
C GLY A 247 14.26 2.47 -4.23
N ALA A 248 14.38 1.43 -5.07
CA ALA A 248 13.21 0.76 -5.61
C ALA A 248 12.61 -0.21 -4.59
N HIS A 249 11.33 -0.03 -4.30
CA HIS A 249 10.58 -0.91 -3.40
C HIS A 249 10.42 -2.31 -3.98
N ALA A 250 10.61 -3.33 -3.15
CA ALA A 250 10.41 -4.73 -3.49
C ALA A 250 8.98 -5.02 -3.93
N MET A 251 8.80 -6.09 -4.67
CA MET A 251 7.48 -6.59 -5.04
C MET A 251 6.75 -7.18 -3.83
N HIS A 252 7.44 -8.00 -3.05
CA HIS A 252 6.92 -8.70 -1.88
C HIS A 252 7.76 -8.37 -0.64
N ILE A 253 7.18 -8.56 0.53
CA ILE A 253 7.92 -8.60 1.80
C ILE A 253 8.45 -10.02 2.00
N ASP A 254 9.76 -10.17 2.21
CA ASP A 254 10.41 -11.41 2.60
C ASP A 254 10.08 -11.73 4.07
N ALA A 255 9.69 -12.97 4.33
CA ALA A 255 9.18 -13.37 5.65
C ALA A 255 10.24 -13.29 6.75
N ASP A 256 11.45 -13.78 6.47
CA ASP A 256 12.53 -13.80 7.47
C ASP A 256 13.01 -12.39 7.80
N THR A 257 13.22 -11.55 6.80
CA THR A 257 13.63 -10.15 6.98
C THR A 257 12.58 -9.36 7.78
N PHE A 258 11.29 -9.60 7.54
CA PHE A 258 10.23 -8.96 8.33
C PHE A 258 10.25 -9.44 9.78
N LEU A 259 10.37 -10.74 10.03
CA LEU A 259 10.39 -11.29 11.38
C LEU A 259 11.68 -10.90 12.13
N GLU A 260 12.81 -10.73 11.45
CA GLU A 260 14.04 -10.20 12.01
C GLU A 260 13.83 -8.75 12.49
N PHE A 261 13.30 -7.88 11.64
CA PHE A 261 12.95 -6.52 12.03
C PHE A 261 12.00 -6.48 13.25
N ILE A 262 10.98 -7.37 13.29
CA ILE A 262 10.06 -7.47 14.42
C ILE A 262 10.77 -7.88 15.71
N ARG A 263 11.75 -8.76 15.63
CA ARG A 263 12.55 -9.18 16.81
C ARG A 263 13.48 -8.06 17.30
N GLU A 264 14.15 -7.37 16.37
CA GLU A 264 15.11 -6.31 16.67
C GLU A 264 14.51 -5.07 17.31
N ARG A 265 13.19 -4.84 17.18
CA ARG A 265 12.51 -3.71 17.83
C ARG A 265 12.45 -3.77 19.36
N GLU A 266 12.86 -4.88 19.98
CA GLU A 266 12.98 -5.08 21.45
C GLU A 266 11.75 -4.61 22.26
N GLY A 267 10.54 -4.90 21.78
CA GLY A 267 9.30 -4.55 22.47
C GLY A 267 8.80 -3.12 22.25
N LEU A 268 9.50 -2.29 21.48
CA LEU A 268 9.01 -0.96 21.09
C LEU A 268 7.68 -1.10 20.32
N ASP A 269 6.63 -0.46 20.80
CA ASP A 269 5.32 -0.49 20.14
C ASP A 269 5.27 0.50 18.98
N MET A 270 4.86 0.00 17.83
CA MET A 270 4.76 0.80 16.61
C MET A 270 3.72 0.24 15.65
N ASP A 271 3.10 1.11 14.87
CA ASP A 271 2.28 0.71 13.73
C ASP A 271 3.12 0.72 12.45
N ILE A 272 2.93 -0.27 11.56
CA ILE A 272 3.76 -0.48 10.38
C ILE A 272 2.95 -0.29 9.10
N MET A 273 3.33 0.73 8.32
CA MET A 273 2.84 0.91 6.95
C MET A 273 3.82 0.26 5.98
N LEU A 274 3.38 -0.78 5.30
CA LEU A 274 4.19 -1.45 4.28
C LEU A 274 4.20 -0.64 2.99
N GLU A 275 5.38 -0.30 2.52
CA GLU A 275 5.58 0.35 1.22
C GLU A 275 6.12 -0.65 0.20
N VAL A 276 5.28 -1.58 -0.18
CA VAL A 276 5.57 -2.71 -1.07
C VAL A 276 4.60 -2.71 -2.24
N LYS A 277 4.97 -3.34 -3.35
CA LYS A 277 4.18 -3.26 -4.58
C LYS A 277 2.96 -4.18 -4.58
N ASP A 278 3.02 -5.32 -3.91
CA ASP A 278 1.92 -6.28 -3.77
C ASP A 278 0.90 -5.93 -2.66
N LYS A 279 1.06 -4.78 -2.01
CA LYS A 279 0.07 -4.08 -1.18
C LYS A 279 -0.58 -4.95 -0.08
N ASN A 280 -1.90 -5.23 -0.24
CA ASN A 280 -2.72 -6.03 0.67
C ASN A 280 -2.19 -7.46 0.82
N ILE A 281 -1.54 -8.02 -0.19
CA ILE A 281 -1.00 -9.39 -0.17
C ILE A 281 0.09 -9.49 0.92
N SER A 282 1.12 -8.63 0.86
CA SER A 282 2.14 -8.58 1.92
C SER A 282 1.58 -8.12 3.26
N ALA A 283 0.55 -7.27 3.30
CA ALA A 283 -0.07 -6.89 4.57
C ALA A 283 -0.74 -8.08 5.28
N ILE A 284 -1.47 -8.91 4.53
CA ILE A 284 -2.06 -10.16 5.04
C ILE A 284 -0.97 -11.13 5.47
N LYS A 285 0.07 -11.31 4.63
CA LYS A 285 1.22 -12.15 4.94
C LYS A 285 1.89 -11.75 6.26
N CYS A 286 2.27 -10.48 6.41
CA CYS A 286 2.93 -9.99 7.62
C CYS A 286 2.05 -10.16 8.86
N ARG A 287 0.72 -9.94 8.75
CA ARG A 287 -0.21 -10.22 9.84
C ARG A 287 -0.23 -11.70 10.21
N ASN A 288 -0.35 -12.60 9.23
CA ASN A 288 -0.33 -14.05 9.47
C ASN A 288 0.99 -14.51 10.11
N LEU A 289 2.13 -13.93 9.71
CA LEU A 289 3.43 -14.22 10.33
C LEU A 289 3.47 -13.84 11.81
N LEU A 290 2.85 -12.72 12.19
CA LEU A 290 2.75 -12.31 13.61
C LEU A 290 1.85 -13.23 14.42
N GLU A 291 0.77 -13.73 13.83
CA GLU A 291 -0.15 -14.69 14.46
C GLU A 291 0.38 -16.14 14.45
N LYS A 292 1.51 -16.39 13.77
CA LYS A 292 2.20 -17.68 13.61
C LYS A 292 1.41 -18.75 12.84
N THR A 293 0.10 -18.63 12.71
CA THR A 293 -0.76 -19.54 11.95
C THR A 293 -1.58 -18.77 10.93
N LEU A 294 -1.94 -19.41 9.82
CA LEU A 294 -2.84 -18.82 8.84
C LEU A 294 -4.24 -18.65 9.48
N GLN A 295 -4.73 -17.42 9.51
CA GLN A 295 -6.03 -17.12 10.11
C GLN A 295 -7.19 -17.62 9.23
N ASP A 296 -7.00 -17.58 7.91
CA ASP A 296 -7.88 -18.19 6.91
C ASP A 296 -7.04 -18.94 5.87
N ALA A 297 -6.79 -20.22 6.16
CA ALA A 297 -5.99 -21.06 5.28
C ALA A 297 -6.63 -21.25 3.89
N GLN A 298 -7.96 -21.29 3.81
CA GLN A 298 -8.65 -21.45 2.53
C GLN A 298 -8.57 -20.20 1.67
N ALA A 299 -8.68 -19.00 2.28
CA ALA A 299 -8.50 -17.75 1.56
C ALA A 299 -7.07 -17.60 1.03
N GLU A 300 -6.07 -17.92 1.88
CA GLU A 300 -4.67 -17.92 1.44
C GLU A 300 -4.42 -18.97 0.35
N TRP A 301 -4.99 -20.17 0.47
CA TRP A 301 -4.89 -21.18 -0.60
C TRP A 301 -5.48 -20.70 -1.92
N LYS A 302 -6.67 -20.13 -1.90
CA LYS A 302 -7.28 -19.58 -3.11
C LYS A 302 -6.37 -18.57 -3.81
N ARG A 303 -5.65 -17.76 -3.04
CA ARG A 303 -4.73 -16.73 -3.54
C ARG A 303 -3.44 -17.33 -4.12
N TYR A 304 -2.83 -18.30 -3.43
CA TYR A 304 -1.51 -18.82 -3.78
C TYR A 304 -1.52 -20.10 -4.62
N ARG A 305 -2.64 -20.80 -4.77
CA ARG A 305 -2.75 -22.12 -5.41
C ARG A 305 -2.13 -22.22 -6.80
N LEU A 306 -2.19 -21.17 -7.62
CA LEU A 306 -1.58 -21.19 -8.96
C LEU A 306 -0.07 -21.19 -8.92
N LEU A 307 0.54 -20.57 -7.93
CA LEU A 307 1.98 -20.62 -7.72
C LEU A 307 2.45 -22.06 -7.44
N PHE A 308 1.71 -22.77 -6.56
CA PHE A 308 1.98 -24.19 -6.31
C PHE A 308 1.77 -25.07 -7.53
N LEU A 309 0.70 -24.82 -8.28
CA LEU A 309 0.40 -25.55 -9.50
C LEU A 309 1.44 -25.30 -10.60
N LEU A 310 1.99 -24.11 -10.65
CA LEU A 310 3.08 -23.74 -11.53
C LEU A 310 4.34 -24.57 -11.25
N ASP A 311 4.68 -24.79 -9.98
CA ASP A 311 5.84 -25.61 -9.58
C ASP A 311 5.59 -27.09 -9.95
N SER A 312 4.55 -27.71 -9.40
CA SER A 312 4.18 -29.09 -9.75
C SER A 312 2.75 -29.45 -9.30
N THR A 313 2.11 -30.33 -10.09
CA THR A 313 0.79 -30.87 -9.72
C THR A 313 0.83 -31.61 -8.39
N ARG A 314 1.92 -32.35 -8.10
CA ARG A 314 2.09 -33.08 -6.84
C ARG A 314 2.13 -32.15 -5.63
N LEU A 315 2.90 -31.05 -5.72
CA LEU A 315 2.98 -30.06 -4.64
C LEU A 315 1.62 -29.39 -4.42
N TYR A 316 0.94 -29.04 -5.50
CA TYR A 316 -0.43 -28.51 -5.45
C TYR A 316 -1.39 -29.45 -4.70
N GLU A 317 -1.41 -30.75 -5.04
CA GLU A 317 -2.31 -31.74 -4.42
C GLU A 317 -2.03 -31.91 -2.92
N VAL A 318 -0.75 -31.96 -2.52
CA VAL A 318 -0.36 -32.06 -1.11
C VAL A 318 -0.84 -30.85 -0.34
N TRP A 319 -0.56 -29.64 -0.80
CA TRP A 319 -0.96 -28.44 -0.10
C TRP A 319 -2.47 -28.19 -0.17
N ASN A 320 -3.12 -28.54 -1.28
CA ASN A 320 -4.58 -28.49 -1.36
C ASN A 320 -5.23 -29.35 -0.26
N THR A 321 -4.72 -30.55 0.00
CA THR A 321 -5.19 -31.41 1.07
C THR A 321 -4.94 -30.81 2.46
N LEU A 322 -3.73 -30.28 2.69
CA LEU A 322 -3.38 -29.65 3.96
C LEU A 322 -4.26 -28.43 4.27
N MET A 323 -4.48 -27.55 3.28
CA MET A 323 -5.26 -26.33 3.43
C MET A 323 -6.75 -26.55 3.70
N HIS A 324 -7.27 -27.74 3.34
CA HIS A 324 -8.64 -28.16 3.66
C HIS A 324 -8.74 -29.05 4.91
N SER A 325 -7.61 -29.33 5.56
CA SER A 325 -7.60 -30.07 6.82
C SER A 325 -7.94 -29.14 8.01
N SER A 326 -8.31 -29.74 9.13
CA SER A 326 -8.55 -29.02 10.39
C SER A 326 -7.25 -28.67 11.15
N CYS A 327 -6.08 -29.03 10.63
CA CYS A 327 -4.80 -28.72 11.25
C CYS A 327 -4.46 -27.23 11.00
N GLY A 328 -4.04 -26.54 12.06
CA GLY A 328 -3.51 -25.18 11.93
C GLY A 328 -2.22 -25.17 11.11
N ILE A 329 -2.20 -24.40 10.03
CA ILE A 329 -1.01 -24.25 9.16
C ILE A 329 -0.10 -23.19 9.73
N GLN A 330 1.18 -23.51 9.95
CA GLN A 330 2.18 -22.54 10.36
C GLN A 330 2.42 -21.53 9.22
N SER A 331 2.25 -20.26 9.51
CA SER A 331 2.35 -19.19 8.49
C SER A 331 3.75 -19.15 7.86
N LEU A 332 4.79 -19.29 8.67
CA LEU A 332 6.17 -19.21 8.17
C LEU A 332 6.48 -20.34 7.19
N ASP A 333 6.07 -21.58 7.53
CA ASP A 333 6.30 -22.74 6.65
C ASP A 333 5.58 -22.54 5.29
N PHE A 334 4.35 -22.06 5.33
CA PHE A 334 3.59 -21.79 4.11
C PHE A 334 4.25 -20.73 3.23
N TYR A 335 4.61 -19.58 3.83
CA TYR A 335 5.18 -18.48 3.06
C TYR A 335 6.60 -18.76 2.60
N HIS A 336 7.40 -19.54 3.34
CA HIS A 336 8.70 -20.03 2.84
C HIS A 336 8.55 -20.84 1.57
N VAL A 337 7.59 -21.77 1.52
CA VAL A 337 7.32 -22.54 0.30
C VAL A 337 6.90 -21.63 -0.85
N CYS A 338 6.01 -20.65 -0.60
CA CYS A 338 5.60 -19.67 -1.62
C CYS A 338 6.79 -18.86 -2.16
N GLU A 339 7.66 -18.39 -1.27
CA GLU A 339 8.85 -17.63 -1.64
C GLU A 339 9.87 -18.48 -2.41
N ASP A 340 10.07 -19.71 -1.98
CA ASP A 340 10.98 -20.65 -2.66
C ASP A 340 10.50 -20.97 -4.07
N ILE A 341 9.20 -21.19 -4.27
CA ILE A 341 8.63 -21.36 -5.62
C ILE A 341 8.83 -20.09 -6.44
N GLY A 342 8.52 -18.93 -5.88
CA GLY A 342 8.63 -17.64 -6.58
C GLY A 342 10.06 -17.25 -6.97
N ARG A 343 11.09 -17.82 -6.30
CA ARG A 343 12.51 -17.62 -6.65
C ARG A 343 13.01 -18.57 -7.74
N ARG A 344 12.27 -19.63 -8.06
CA ARG A 344 12.64 -20.61 -9.09
C ARG A 344 12.44 -20.05 -10.49
N VAL A 345 13.21 -20.56 -11.43
CA VAL A 345 12.99 -20.32 -12.86
C VAL A 345 11.99 -21.34 -13.37
N HIS A 346 10.85 -20.86 -13.83
CA HIS A 346 9.80 -21.70 -14.41
C HIS A 346 9.92 -21.75 -15.94
N THR A 347 9.65 -22.93 -16.50
CA THR A 347 9.71 -23.14 -17.95
C THR A 347 8.36 -22.86 -18.61
N ALA A 348 8.35 -22.63 -19.92
CA ALA A 348 7.12 -22.54 -20.69
C ALA A 348 6.23 -23.79 -20.49
N SER A 349 6.83 -24.99 -20.31
CA SER A 349 6.10 -26.21 -20.02
C SER A 349 5.36 -26.18 -18.68
N ASP A 350 5.93 -25.56 -17.66
CA ASP A 350 5.32 -25.43 -16.35
C ASP A 350 4.10 -24.49 -16.43
N VAL A 351 4.24 -23.38 -17.13
CA VAL A 351 3.14 -22.44 -17.41
C VAL A 351 2.01 -23.12 -18.17
N LEU A 352 2.34 -23.87 -19.21
CA LEU A 352 1.36 -24.60 -20.03
C LEU A 352 0.60 -25.65 -19.22
N ARG A 353 1.31 -26.43 -18.39
CA ARG A 353 0.69 -27.41 -17.48
C ARG A 353 -0.29 -26.73 -16.53
N MET A 354 0.10 -25.64 -15.90
CA MET A 354 -0.76 -24.86 -14.99
C MET A 354 -2.01 -24.36 -15.73
N LEU A 355 -1.87 -23.76 -16.91
CA LEU A 355 -2.99 -23.24 -17.69
C LEU A 355 -3.92 -24.31 -18.20
N GLN A 356 -3.39 -25.45 -18.64
CA GLN A 356 -4.21 -26.59 -19.03
C GLN A 356 -5.07 -27.08 -17.87
N HIS A 357 -4.49 -27.17 -16.67
CA HIS A 357 -5.24 -27.52 -15.46
C HIS A 357 -6.36 -26.51 -15.18
N VAL A 358 -6.07 -25.19 -15.25
CA VAL A 358 -7.08 -24.13 -15.04
C VAL A 358 -8.18 -24.20 -16.06
N ILE A 359 -7.87 -24.44 -17.35
CA ILE A 359 -8.86 -24.48 -18.42
C ILE A 359 -9.76 -25.72 -18.29
N GLN A 360 -9.18 -26.87 -17.91
CA GLN A 360 -9.89 -28.16 -17.85
C GLN A 360 -10.75 -28.32 -16.58
N ASN A 361 -10.32 -27.73 -15.46
CA ASN A 361 -10.95 -27.95 -14.16
C ASN A 361 -11.85 -26.79 -13.69
N MET A 362 -12.10 -25.82 -14.56
CA MET A 362 -13.01 -24.72 -14.28
C MET A 362 -14.14 -24.66 -15.30
N ASP A 363 -15.36 -24.37 -14.81
CA ASP A 363 -16.54 -24.22 -15.67
C ASP A 363 -16.49 -22.88 -16.42
N TRP A 364 -15.82 -22.87 -17.55
CA TRP A 364 -15.79 -21.75 -18.47
C TRP A 364 -16.95 -21.83 -19.47
N THR A 365 -17.48 -20.68 -19.87
CA THR A 365 -18.34 -20.67 -21.08
C THR A 365 -17.52 -21.15 -22.27
N GLN A 366 -18.18 -21.83 -23.25
CA GLN A 366 -17.52 -22.33 -24.45
C GLN A 366 -16.70 -21.24 -25.18
N ARG A 367 -17.25 -20.01 -25.20
CA ARG A 367 -16.57 -18.84 -25.80
C ARG A 367 -15.28 -18.50 -25.09
N THR A 368 -15.30 -18.48 -23.77
CA THR A 368 -14.13 -18.16 -22.94
C THR A 368 -13.09 -19.28 -23.00
N ALA A 369 -13.49 -20.54 -22.92
CA ALA A 369 -12.61 -21.69 -23.09
C ALA A 369 -11.86 -21.64 -24.44
N ASN A 370 -12.57 -21.40 -25.54
CA ASN A 370 -11.97 -21.25 -26.85
C ASN A 370 -11.00 -20.06 -26.96
N LEU A 371 -11.30 -18.94 -26.28
CA LEU A 371 -10.40 -17.79 -26.21
C LEU A 371 -9.10 -18.15 -25.49
N LEU A 372 -9.20 -18.81 -24.34
CA LEU A 372 -8.06 -19.24 -23.54
C LEU A 372 -7.19 -20.25 -24.28
N LEU A 373 -7.80 -21.26 -24.95
CA LEU A 373 -7.08 -22.23 -25.76
C LEU A 373 -6.28 -21.55 -26.88
N ARG A 374 -6.89 -20.60 -27.61
CA ARG A 374 -6.18 -19.81 -28.63
C ARG A 374 -5.02 -19.01 -28.06
N ALA A 375 -5.20 -18.43 -26.86
CA ALA A 375 -4.15 -17.67 -26.21
C ALA A 375 -2.97 -18.57 -25.79
N VAL A 376 -3.26 -19.78 -25.33
CA VAL A 376 -2.27 -20.82 -25.01
C VAL A 376 -1.49 -21.23 -26.27
N THR A 377 -2.19 -21.55 -27.38
CA THR A 377 -1.55 -21.89 -28.66
C THR A 377 -0.65 -20.75 -29.17
N ALA A 378 -1.09 -19.49 -29.07
CA ALA A 378 -0.27 -18.33 -29.44
C ALA A 378 0.96 -18.16 -28.54
N TYR A 379 0.87 -18.51 -27.26
CA TYR A 379 2.02 -18.52 -26.36
C TYR A 379 3.00 -19.65 -26.71
N GLU A 380 2.51 -20.87 -26.98
CA GLU A 380 3.34 -21.99 -27.47
C GLU A 380 4.08 -21.65 -28.77
N ALA A 381 3.41 -20.95 -29.69
CA ALA A 381 4.00 -20.46 -30.93
C ALA A 381 4.93 -19.24 -30.75
N ARG A 382 5.13 -18.74 -29.52
CA ARG A 382 5.90 -17.52 -29.20
C ARG A 382 5.34 -16.23 -29.85
N GLU A 383 4.07 -16.23 -30.21
CA GLU A 383 3.35 -15.06 -30.74
C GLU A 383 2.84 -14.14 -29.61
N LYS A 384 2.73 -14.69 -28.39
CA LYS A 384 2.39 -13.96 -27.17
C LYS A 384 3.42 -14.15 -26.07
N SER A 385 3.66 -13.09 -25.30
CA SER A 385 4.43 -13.19 -24.04
C SER A 385 3.58 -13.83 -22.93
N LEU A 386 4.25 -14.29 -21.87
CA LEU A 386 3.55 -14.77 -20.67
C LEU A 386 2.67 -13.69 -20.06
N GLU A 387 3.14 -12.45 -19.99
CA GLU A 387 2.34 -11.31 -19.49
C GLU A 387 1.04 -11.14 -20.29
N GLN A 388 1.10 -11.17 -21.63
CA GLN A 388 -0.08 -11.06 -22.48
C GLN A 388 -1.04 -12.24 -22.31
N LEU A 389 -0.52 -13.42 -22.01
CA LEU A 389 -1.29 -14.62 -21.74
C LEU A 389 -2.04 -14.50 -20.40
N LEU A 390 -1.34 -14.10 -19.34
CA LEU A 390 -1.91 -13.86 -18.00
C LEU A 390 -2.96 -12.73 -18.04
N ASP A 391 -2.72 -11.66 -18.82
CA ASP A 391 -3.70 -10.59 -19.04
C ASP A 391 -4.96 -11.12 -19.76
N THR A 392 -4.80 -12.08 -20.66
CA THR A 392 -5.94 -12.72 -21.31
C THR A 392 -6.75 -13.53 -20.31
N LEU A 393 -6.07 -14.24 -19.39
CA LEU A 393 -6.70 -15.00 -18.31
C LEU A 393 -7.41 -14.07 -17.31
N LEU A 394 -6.78 -12.97 -16.90
CA LEU A 394 -7.41 -11.96 -16.02
C LEU A 394 -8.71 -11.42 -16.61
N ARG A 395 -8.70 -11.02 -17.89
CA ARG A 395 -9.93 -10.55 -18.58
C ARG A 395 -11.00 -11.66 -18.70
N ALA A 396 -10.59 -12.92 -18.80
CA ALA A 396 -11.52 -14.04 -18.80
C ALA A 396 -12.15 -14.21 -17.41
N CYS A 397 -11.35 -14.14 -16.34
CA CYS A 397 -11.83 -14.19 -14.96
C CYS A 397 -12.83 -13.07 -14.66
N GLU A 398 -12.50 -11.84 -15.05
CA GLU A 398 -13.37 -10.67 -14.87
C GLU A 398 -14.70 -10.82 -15.60
N ARG A 399 -14.68 -11.25 -16.87
CA ARG A 399 -15.89 -11.50 -17.68
C ARG A 399 -16.81 -12.56 -17.07
N GLU A 400 -16.24 -13.61 -16.51
CA GLU A 400 -16.96 -14.73 -15.91
C GLU A 400 -17.19 -14.54 -14.40
N GLN A 401 -16.82 -13.37 -13.85
CA GLN A 401 -16.92 -13.01 -12.42
C GLN A 401 -16.21 -14.02 -11.48
N ARG A 402 -15.09 -14.56 -11.93
CA ARG A 402 -14.27 -15.51 -11.15
C ARG A 402 -13.16 -14.79 -10.37
N TYR A 403 -13.57 -14.05 -9.37
CA TYR A 403 -12.67 -13.17 -8.63
C TYR A 403 -11.61 -13.92 -7.82
N ASP A 404 -11.92 -15.10 -7.29
CA ASP A 404 -10.97 -15.96 -6.59
C ASP A 404 -9.82 -16.47 -7.49
N LEU A 405 -10.10 -16.71 -8.76
CA LEU A 405 -9.08 -17.04 -9.75
C LEU A 405 -8.36 -15.78 -10.25
N TYR A 406 -9.06 -14.68 -10.40
CA TYR A 406 -8.49 -13.40 -10.75
C TYR A 406 -7.37 -13.00 -9.77
N ASP A 407 -7.63 -13.08 -8.46
CA ASP A 407 -6.65 -12.77 -7.43
C ASP A 407 -5.44 -13.70 -7.47
N ALA A 408 -5.65 -15.00 -7.74
CA ALA A 408 -4.56 -15.95 -7.90
C ALA A 408 -3.69 -15.66 -9.13
N VAL A 409 -4.27 -15.25 -10.25
CA VAL A 409 -3.55 -14.85 -11.47
C VAL A 409 -2.82 -13.52 -11.24
N LEU A 410 -3.45 -12.59 -10.54
CA LEU A 410 -2.85 -11.30 -10.21
C LEU A 410 -1.63 -11.50 -9.30
N LEU A 411 -1.75 -12.35 -8.27
CA LEU A 411 -0.61 -12.72 -7.42
C LEU A 411 0.50 -13.37 -8.26
N LEU A 412 0.18 -14.29 -9.15
CA LEU A 412 1.17 -14.96 -10.00
C LEU A 412 1.96 -13.95 -10.84
N LYS A 413 1.31 -12.91 -11.38
CA LYS A 413 1.99 -11.82 -12.10
C LYS A 413 3.00 -11.07 -11.23
N THR A 414 2.79 -10.99 -9.93
CA THR A 414 3.72 -10.30 -9.02
C THR A 414 5.03 -11.06 -8.81
N TYR A 415 5.06 -12.36 -9.09
CA TYR A 415 6.28 -13.18 -8.98
C TYR A 415 7.17 -13.13 -10.23
N GLU A 416 6.81 -12.35 -11.26
CA GLU A 416 7.60 -12.21 -12.51
C GLU A 416 7.94 -13.58 -13.15
N VAL A 417 7.00 -14.51 -13.14
CA VAL A 417 7.12 -15.91 -13.55
C VAL A 417 7.31 -16.02 -15.06
#